data_8944f0f734739e7536eb7576d21643fe
#
_entry.id   8944f0f734739e7536eb7576d21643fe
#
_cell.length_a   1.000
_cell.length_b   1.000
_cell.length_c   1.000
_cell.angle_alpha   90.00
_cell.angle_beta   90.00
_cell.angle_gamma   90.00
#
_symmetry.space_group_name_H-M   'P 1'
#
loop_
_entity.id
_entity.type
_entity.pdbx_description
1 polymer ?
#
loop_
_entity_poly.entity_id
_entity_poly.type
_entity_poly.pdbx_seq_one_letter_code
_entity_poly.pdbx_strand_id
1 'polypeptide(L)'
;MNSSKTPVPVVQNPALLADHFLAFEQLVRILRAECPWDRKQTHASISHLLIEESYETLEAIEKGDDDEFSKELGDLLLHVVMHSVMAEERGAFSMRTVIEKVFAKLVHRHPHVFGDTSVSGEEEVLQNWEELKMKEGRTSTLEGVPKHLPALLRAQRIQEKAANVGFDWDKKEDVWAKVEEEFTELRVEIAANNPEKSKEEFGDFMFALVNAARFEKFIAEDAVQATNQKFTKRFQYIEQKASEQGRRMNDMTLAEMDEIWNEAKKLER
;
A
#
# COMPACT_ATOMS: atom_id res chain seq x y z
N MET A 1 17.42 45.08 8.71
CA MET A 1 16.83 44.43 9.88
C MET A 1 17.34 43.01 9.89
N ASN A 2 18.23 42.66 10.84
CA ASN A 2 18.68 41.29 11.01
C ASN A 2 17.49 40.47 11.52
N SER A 3 16.81 39.74 10.66
CA SER A 3 15.87 38.74 11.13
C SER A 3 16.69 37.62 11.78
N SER A 4 16.73 37.59 13.10
CA SER A 4 17.30 36.44 13.81
C SER A 4 16.51 35.19 13.37
N LYS A 5 17.21 34.21 12.80
CA LYS A 5 16.58 32.94 12.43
C LYS A 5 16.02 32.26 13.69
N THR A 6 14.85 31.65 13.55
CA THR A 6 14.25 30.83 14.62
C THR A 6 15.20 29.69 14.98
N PRO A 7 15.52 29.46 16.25
CA PRO A 7 16.41 28.37 16.66
C PRO A 7 15.78 27.02 16.39
N VAL A 8 16.62 26.06 15.98
CA VAL A 8 16.21 24.67 15.83
C VAL A 8 15.80 24.10 17.20
N PRO A 9 14.64 23.41 17.32
CA PRO A 9 14.24 22.78 18.56
C PRO A 9 15.30 21.80 19.08
N VAL A 10 15.53 21.82 20.39
CA VAL A 10 16.54 20.99 21.05
C VAL A 10 15.85 19.83 21.78
N VAL A 11 16.35 18.62 21.56
CA VAL A 11 15.95 17.44 22.34
C VAL A 11 16.43 17.63 23.77
N GLN A 12 15.52 17.72 24.73
CA GLN A 12 15.85 18.02 26.12
C GLN A 12 16.62 16.87 26.78
N ASN A 13 16.14 15.64 26.59
CA ASN A 13 16.83 14.44 27.05
C ASN A 13 16.96 13.41 25.88
N PRO A 14 18.17 13.28 25.28
CA PRO A 14 18.36 12.36 24.16
C PRO A 14 18.13 10.88 24.49
N ALA A 15 18.02 10.50 25.74
CA ALA A 15 17.69 9.13 26.15
C ALA A 15 16.17 8.85 26.13
N LEU A 16 15.33 9.88 25.99
CA LEU A 16 13.88 9.75 26.00
C LEU A 16 13.30 9.96 24.59
N LEU A 17 12.66 8.92 24.06
CA LEU A 17 11.96 8.99 22.77
C LEU A 17 10.89 10.11 22.75
N ALA A 18 10.23 10.34 23.90
CA ALA A 18 9.23 11.40 24.01
C ALA A 18 9.81 12.80 23.72
N ASP A 19 11.03 13.07 24.16
CA ASP A 19 11.68 14.37 23.91
C ASP A 19 12.09 14.54 22.45
N HIS A 20 12.51 13.46 21.77
CA HIS A 20 12.74 13.47 20.33
C HIS A 20 11.45 13.77 19.57
N PHE A 21 10.35 13.11 19.93
CA PHE A 21 9.07 13.32 19.28
C PHE A 21 8.54 14.74 19.49
N LEU A 22 8.68 15.30 20.69
CA LEU A 22 8.26 16.67 20.99
C LEU A 22 9.10 17.70 20.22
N ALA A 23 10.42 17.50 20.13
CA ALA A 23 11.31 18.34 19.33
C ALA A 23 10.95 18.28 17.84
N PHE A 24 10.64 17.09 17.32
CA PHE A 24 10.21 16.89 15.94
C PHE A 24 8.84 17.56 15.66
N GLU A 25 7.85 17.38 16.53
CA GLU A 25 6.55 18.06 16.40
C GLU A 25 6.73 19.59 16.40
N GLN A 26 7.57 20.11 17.28
CA GLN A 26 7.88 21.55 17.34
C GLN A 26 8.57 22.02 16.04
N LEU A 27 9.50 21.24 15.48
CA LEU A 27 10.14 21.53 14.21
C LEU A 27 9.10 21.67 13.10
N VAL A 28 8.17 20.72 12.97
CA VAL A 28 7.11 20.76 11.96
C VAL A 28 6.21 21.99 12.14
N ARG A 29 5.88 22.38 13.37
CA ARG A 29 5.13 23.62 13.66
C ARG A 29 5.86 24.87 13.22
N ILE A 30 7.19 24.94 13.43
CA ILE A 30 8.02 26.04 12.96
C ILE A 30 8.04 26.09 11.44
N LEU A 31 8.26 24.96 10.77
CA LEU A 31 8.22 24.88 9.31
C LEU A 31 6.86 25.36 8.79
N ARG A 32 5.78 24.88 9.38
CA ARG A 32 4.42 25.30 9.03
C ARG A 32 4.20 26.81 9.16
N ALA A 33 4.77 27.44 10.18
CA ALA A 33 4.62 28.86 10.43
C ALA A 33 5.54 29.74 9.56
N GLU A 34 6.77 29.32 9.33
CA GLU A 34 7.83 30.17 8.78
C GLU A 34 8.24 29.83 7.35
N CYS A 35 8.15 28.55 6.93
CA CYS A 35 8.49 28.15 5.58
C CYS A 35 7.39 28.60 4.59
N PRO A 36 7.72 29.38 3.55
CA PRO A 36 6.73 29.86 2.57
C PRO A 36 6.04 28.74 1.80
N TRP A 37 6.69 27.60 1.64
CA TRP A 37 6.12 26.43 0.97
C TRP A 37 5.17 25.68 1.90
N ASP A 38 5.63 25.28 3.10
CA ASP A 38 4.83 24.54 4.08
C ASP A 38 3.57 25.28 4.50
N ARG A 39 3.67 26.59 4.71
CA ARG A 39 2.55 27.46 5.10
C ARG A 39 1.38 27.46 4.11
N LYS A 40 1.66 27.20 2.82
CA LYS A 40 0.64 27.18 1.77
C LYS A 40 -0.04 25.82 1.63
N GLN A 41 0.52 24.77 2.21
CA GLN A 41 -0.02 23.43 2.03
C GLN A 41 -1.38 23.26 2.72
N THR A 42 -2.18 22.37 2.13
CA THR A 42 -3.45 21.90 2.64
C THR A 42 -3.44 20.38 2.67
N HIS A 43 -4.40 19.76 3.37
CA HIS A 43 -4.54 18.30 3.34
C HIS A 43 -4.61 17.76 1.90
N ALA A 44 -5.31 18.46 1.01
CA ALA A 44 -5.48 18.03 -0.38
C ALA A 44 -4.19 18.24 -1.20
N SER A 45 -3.43 19.33 -0.97
CA SER A 45 -2.25 19.65 -1.78
C SER A 45 -1.08 18.67 -1.59
N ILE A 46 -0.99 18.03 -0.41
CA ILE A 46 0.08 17.08 -0.09
C ILE A 46 -0.42 15.62 0.08
N SER A 47 -1.69 15.36 -0.24
CA SER A 47 -2.23 13.99 -0.11
C SER A 47 -1.58 12.98 -1.05
N HIS A 48 -1.11 13.42 -2.23
CA HIS A 48 -0.38 12.56 -3.16
C HIS A 48 1.00 12.17 -2.64
N LEU A 49 1.69 13.06 -1.91
CA LEU A 49 2.98 12.77 -1.30
C LEU A 49 2.86 11.66 -0.25
N LEU A 50 1.79 11.62 0.55
CA LEU A 50 1.55 10.51 1.48
C LEU A 50 1.48 9.15 0.78
N ILE A 51 0.96 9.10 -0.45
CA ILE A 51 0.95 7.89 -1.27
C ILE A 51 2.37 7.57 -1.77
N GLU A 52 3.11 8.59 -2.22
CA GLU A 52 4.49 8.48 -2.69
C GLU A 52 5.38 7.89 -1.59
N GLU A 53 5.43 8.50 -0.39
CA GLU A 53 6.20 7.99 0.74
C GLU A 53 5.78 6.56 1.16
N SER A 54 4.48 6.22 1.00
CA SER A 54 4.02 4.85 1.27
C SER A 54 4.61 3.85 0.28
N TYR A 55 4.76 4.21 -1.01
CA TYR A 55 5.38 3.34 -2.01
C TYR A 55 6.90 3.29 -1.85
N GLU A 56 7.57 4.39 -1.50
CA GLU A 56 9.01 4.42 -1.21
C GLU A 56 9.33 3.55 0.02
N THR A 57 8.49 3.62 1.05
CA THR A 57 8.54 2.70 2.21
C THR A 57 8.45 1.22 1.77
N LEU A 58 7.51 0.88 0.88
CA LEU A 58 7.37 -0.49 0.35
C LEU A 58 8.60 -0.91 -0.47
N GLU A 59 9.14 -0.02 -1.29
CA GLU A 59 10.35 -0.29 -2.07
C GLU A 59 11.57 -0.55 -1.18
N ALA A 60 11.74 0.20 -0.09
CA ALA A 60 12.80 -0.01 0.89
C ALA A 60 12.67 -1.38 1.59
N ILE A 61 11.45 -1.78 1.96
CA ILE A 61 11.15 -3.11 2.51
C ILE A 61 11.53 -4.22 1.52
N GLU A 62 11.14 -4.09 0.25
CA GLU A 62 11.41 -5.08 -0.80
C GLU A 62 12.91 -5.23 -1.07
N LYS A 63 13.68 -4.14 -0.97
CA LYS A 63 15.14 -4.14 -1.12
C LYS A 63 15.88 -4.71 0.10
N GLY A 64 15.21 -4.78 1.25
CA GLY A 64 15.82 -5.11 2.53
C GLY A 64 16.83 -4.05 3.01
N ASP A 65 16.60 -2.78 2.65
CA ASP A 65 17.43 -1.64 3.01
C ASP A 65 16.89 -0.97 4.27
N ASP A 66 17.37 -1.38 5.43
CA ASP A 66 16.91 -0.88 6.72
C ASP A 66 17.24 0.62 6.92
N ASP A 67 18.29 1.15 6.32
CA ASP A 67 18.64 2.58 6.43
C ASP A 67 17.63 3.43 5.66
N GLU A 68 17.34 3.05 4.41
CA GLU A 68 16.31 3.71 3.60
C GLU A 68 14.92 3.52 4.21
N PHE A 69 14.58 2.29 4.63
CA PHE A 69 13.30 2.02 5.30
C PHE A 69 13.07 2.92 6.53
N SER A 70 14.13 3.18 7.32
CA SER A 70 14.02 4.07 8.49
C SER A 70 13.77 5.53 8.10
N LYS A 71 14.29 6.00 6.96
CA LYS A 71 14.05 7.35 6.43
C LYS A 71 12.60 7.50 5.97
N GLU A 72 12.13 6.56 5.14
CA GLU A 72 10.77 6.57 4.61
C GLU A 72 9.70 6.50 5.73
N LEU A 73 9.96 5.73 6.80
CA LEU A 73 9.12 5.77 7.99
C LEU A 73 9.12 7.15 8.67
N GLY A 74 10.25 7.87 8.62
CA GLY A 74 10.37 9.24 9.08
C GLY A 74 9.50 10.20 8.26
N ASP A 75 9.48 10.04 6.93
CA ASP A 75 8.68 10.87 6.03
C ASP A 75 7.18 10.58 6.16
N LEU A 76 6.78 9.33 6.33
CA LEU A 76 5.41 8.98 6.74
C LEU A 76 5.02 9.63 8.08
N LEU A 77 5.92 9.62 9.07
CA LEU A 77 5.69 10.27 10.36
C LEU A 77 5.55 11.79 10.19
N LEU A 78 6.37 12.41 9.31
CA LEU A 78 6.26 13.82 8.96
C LEU A 78 4.87 14.16 8.43
N HIS A 79 4.32 13.34 7.53
CA HIS A 79 2.96 13.51 7.02
C HIS A 79 1.91 13.43 8.13
N VAL A 80 2.04 12.47 9.05
CA VAL A 80 1.11 12.34 10.19
C VAL A 80 1.13 13.60 11.06
N VAL A 81 2.32 14.12 11.39
CA VAL A 81 2.47 15.30 12.23
C VAL A 81 2.00 16.57 11.47
N MET A 82 2.39 16.75 10.20
CA MET A 82 1.99 17.91 9.39
C MET A 82 0.46 17.98 9.22
N HIS A 83 -0.17 16.87 8.89
CA HIS A 83 -1.63 16.80 8.80
C HIS A 83 -2.31 17.10 10.15
N SER A 84 -1.72 16.66 11.27
CA SER A 84 -2.25 16.94 12.60
C SER A 84 -2.13 18.44 12.96
N VAL A 85 -1.01 19.07 12.63
CA VAL A 85 -0.81 20.52 12.80
C VAL A 85 -1.82 21.33 11.99
N MET A 86 -2.01 20.99 10.70
CA MET A 86 -3.01 21.65 9.86
C MET A 86 -4.46 21.43 10.36
N ALA A 87 -4.75 20.30 10.95
CA ALA A 87 -6.07 20.03 11.53
C ALA A 87 -6.30 20.84 12.81
N GLU A 88 -5.28 21.02 13.64
CA GLU A 88 -5.32 21.82 14.86
C GLU A 88 -5.51 23.30 14.55
N GLU A 89 -4.84 23.84 13.51
CA GLU A 89 -5.01 25.25 13.05
C GLU A 89 -6.47 25.60 12.75
N ARG A 90 -7.26 24.64 12.30
CA ARG A 90 -8.69 24.84 12.03
C ARG A 90 -9.61 24.34 13.14
N GLY A 91 -9.05 23.98 14.31
CA GLY A 91 -9.81 23.53 15.48
C GLY A 91 -10.46 22.15 15.34
N ALA A 92 -9.98 21.28 14.42
CA ALA A 92 -10.61 19.98 14.17
C ALA A 92 -10.11 18.88 15.14
N PHE A 93 -8.81 18.66 15.18
CA PHE A 93 -8.15 17.74 16.11
C PHE A 93 -6.64 18.03 16.19
N SER A 94 -5.97 17.49 17.22
CA SER A 94 -4.53 17.63 17.45
C SER A 94 -3.80 16.29 17.31
N MET A 95 -2.47 16.32 17.33
CA MET A 95 -1.65 15.10 17.40
C MET A 95 -1.99 14.22 18.60
N ARG A 96 -2.28 14.82 19.76
CA ARG A 96 -2.77 14.12 20.94
C ARG A 96 -4.02 13.30 20.62
N THR A 97 -4.99 13.90 19.93
CA THR A 97 -6.24 13.21 19.55
C THR A 97 -5.98 12.02 18.63
N VAL A 98 -5.01 12.14 17.72
CA VAL A 98 -4.60 11.03 16.83
C VAL A 98 -4.07 9.86 17.65
N ILE A 99 -3.14 10.14 18.58
CA ILE A 99 -2.53 9.13 19.46
C ILE A 99 -3.58 8.48 20.37
N GLU A 100 -4.40 9.27 21.05
CA GLU A 100 -5.43 8.78 21.96
C GLU A 100 -6.44 7.87 21.24
N LYS A 101 -6.88 8.26 20.03
CA LYS A 101 -7.83 7.45 19.25
C LYS A 101 -7.24 6.12 18.78
N VAL A 102 -6.00 6.11 18.30
CA VAL A 102 -5.37 4.84 17.87
C VAL A 102 -5.08 3.94 19.08
N PHE A 103 -4.62 4.51 20.18
CA PHE A 103 -4.37 3.79 21.43
C PHE A 103 -5.66 3.12 21.95
N ALA A 104 -6.72 3.89 22.13
CA ALA A 104 -8.01 3.37 22.59
C ALA A 104 -8.56 2.28 21.66
N LYS A 105 -8.46 2.51 20.32
CA LYS A 105 -8.86 1.53 19.32
C LYS A 105 -8.08 0.22 19.46
N LEU A 106 -6.76 0.28 19.61
CA LEU A 106 -5.93 -0.92 19.73
C LEU A 106 -6.23 -1.70 21.01
N VAL A 107 -6.34 -1.02 22.15
CA VAL A 107 -6.73 -1.67 23.41
C VAL A 107 -8.11 -2.33 23.30
N HIS A 108 -9.10 -1.61 22.75
CA HIS A 108 -10.46 -2.13 22.59
C HIS A 108 -10.53 -3.36 21.67
N ARG A 109 -9.73 -3.37 20.60
CA ARG A 109 -9.77 -4.44 19.60
C ARG A 109 -8.86 -5.63 19.91
N HIS A 110 -8.13 -5.60 21.04
CA HIS A 110 -7.30 -6.70 21.52
C HIS A 110 -7.73 -7.17 22.91
N PRO A 111 -9.00 -7.56 23.11
CA PRO A 111 -9.47 -8.00 24.43
C PRO A 111 -8.80 -9.30 24.89
N HIS A 112 -8.20 -10.06 23.97
CA HIS A 112 -7.39 -11.24 24.27
C HIS A 112 -5.98 -10.90 24.79
N VAL A 113 -5.55 -9.63 24.68
CA VAL A 113 -4.26 -9.15 25.22
C VAL A 113 -4.48 -8.28 26.45
N PHE A 114 -5.49 -7.41 26.43
CA PHE A 114 -5.73 -6.38 27.44
C PHE A 114 -6.97 -6.61 28.30
N GLY A 115 -7.69 -7.71 28.09
CA GLY A 115 -8.90 -8.11 28.81
C GLY A 115 -8.91 -9.60 29.11
N ASP A 116 -10.10 -10.16 29.38
CA ASP A 116 -10.28 -11.53 29.85
C ASP A 116 -10.69 -12.52 28.71
N THR A 117 -10.67 -12.10 27.45
CA THR A 117 -11.05 -12.95 26.31
C THR A 117 -9.93 -13.91 25.96
N SER A 118 -10.23 -15.20 25.88
CA SER A 118 -9.30 -16.20 25.35
C SER A 118 -9.55 -16.43 23.87
N VAL A 119 -8.51 -16.70 23.10
CA VAL A 119 -8.58 -17.05 21.68
C VAL A 119 -7.75 -18.28 21.40
N SER A 120 -8.22 -19.15 20.50
CA SER A 120 -7.56 -20.41 20.14
C SER A 120 -6.49 -20.24 19.06
N GLY A 121 -6.51 -19.11 18.31
CA GLY A 121 -5.58 -18.85 17.22
C GLY A 121 -5.90 -17.57 16.45
N GLU A 122 -5.14 -17.37 15.36
CA GLU A 122 -5.22 -16.18 14.53
C GLU A 122 -6.61 -15.99 13.89
N GLU A 123 -7.22 -17.07 13.41
CA GLU A 123 -8.54 -17.03 12.76
C GLU A 123 -9.62 -16.46 13.68
N GLU A 124 -9.63 -16.89 14.95
CA GLU A 124 -10.57 -16.38 15.94
C GLU A 124 -10.32 -14.89 16.28
N VAL A 125 -9.04 -14.47 16.28
CA VAL A 125 -8.70 -13.04 16.43
C VAL A 125 -9.29 -12.21 15.30
N LEU A 126 -9.17 -12.68 14.03
CA LEU A 126 -9.68 -11.97 12.86
C LEU A 126 -11.21 -11.90 12.86
N GLN A 127 -11.90 -13.00 13.23
CA GLN A 127 -13.36 -13.03 13.38
C GLN A 127 -13.84 -12.04 14.44
N ASN A 128 -13.23 -12.10 15.64
CA ASN A 128 -13.54 -11.17 16.73
C ASN A 128 -13.32 -9.70 16.32
N TRP A 129 -12.32 -9.43 15.52
CA TRP A 129 -12.05 -8.09 14.99
C TRP A 129 -13.17 -7.58 14.09
N GLU A 130 -13.68 -8.40 13.17
CA GLU A 130 -14.80 -7.99 12.31
C GLU A 130 -16.09 -7.81 13.12
N GLU A 131 -16.37 -8.67 14.11
CA GLU A 131 -17.50 -8.51 15.02
C GLU A 131 -17.42 -7.19 15.81
N LEU A 132 -16.24 -6.86 16.36
CA LEU A 132 -16.04 -5.61 17.10
C LEU A 132 -16.27 -4.39 16.20
N LYS A 133 -15.77 -4.44 14.96
CA LYS A 133 -16.02 -3.37 13.97
C LYS A 133 -17.50 -3.19 13.61
N MET A 134 -18.25 -4.29 13.53
CA MET A 134 -19.71 -4.22 13.32
C MET A 134 -20.42 -3.57 14.52
N LYS A 135 -20.00 -3.92 15.75
CA LYS A 135 -20.52 -3.30 16.99
C LYS A 135 -20.18 -1.81 17.10
N GLU A 136 -19.10 -1.35 16.46
CA GLU A 136 -18.73 0.08 16.36
C GLU A 136 -19.62 0.89 15.38
N GLY A 137 -20.68 0.29 14.82
CA GLY A 137 -21.68 0.97 14.00
C GLY A 137 -21.47 0.84 12.49
N ARG A 138 -20.68 -0.11 12.02
CA ARG A 138 -20.59 -0.41 10.59
C ARG A 138 -21.89 -1.03 10.07
N THR A 139 -22.29 -0.63 8.89
CA THR A 139 -23.50 -1.14 8.21
C THR A 139 -23.19 -2.28 7.24
N SER A 140 -21.92 -2.47 6.88
CA SER A 140 -21.48 -3.52 5.97
C SER A 140 -20.11 -4.06 6.37
N THR A 141 -19.91 -5.35 6.25
CA THR A 141 -18.60 -6.00 6.39
C THR A 141 -17.55 -5.41 5.43
N LEU A 142 -17.96 -5.03 4.23
CA LEU A 142 -17.08 -4.44 3.21
C LEU A 142 -16.79 -2.96 3.46
N GLU A 143 -17.46 -2.33 4.44
CA GLU A 143 -17.17 -0.96 4.82
C GLU A 143 -15.74 -0.79 5.33
N GLY A 144 -15.11 0.34 4.92
CA GLY A 144 -13.74 0.66 5.28
C GLY A 144 -12.67 0.02 4.39
N VAL A 145 -13.05 -0.59 3.24
CA VAL A 145 -12.11 -0.86 2.15
C VAL A 145 -11.98 0.43 1.32
N PRO A 146 -10.80 1.08 1.32
CA PRO A 146 -10.65 2.35 0.60
C PRO A 146 -10.88 2.17 -0.91
N LYS A 147 -11.63 3.10 -1.51
CA LYS A 147 -11.95 3.03 -2.95
C LYS A 147 -10.75 3.32 -3.86
N HIS A 148 -9.74 3.96 -3.32
CA HIS A 148 -8.53 4.40 -4.04
C HIS A 148 -7.35 3.41 -3.92
N LEU A 149 -7.54 2.26 -3.26
CA LEU A 149 -6.53 1.21 -3.30
C LEU A 149 -6.27 0.74 -4.73
N PRO A 150 -5.04 0.29 -5.07
CA PRO A 150 -4.78 -0.46 -6.28
C PRO A 150 -5.80 -1.57 -6.49
N ALA A 151 -6.21 -1.82 -7.73
CA ALA A 151 -7.39 -2.65 -8.00
C ALA A 151 -7.25 -4.08 -7.49
N LEU A 152 -6.08 -4.71 -7.66
CA LEU A 152 -5.83 -6.07 -7.19
C LEU A 152 -5.82 -6.14 -5.66
N LEU A 153 -5.15 -5.19 -5.00
CA LEU A 153 -5.14 -5.11 -3.54
C LEU A 153 -6.56 -4.87 -2.99
N ARG A 154 -7.36 -4.02 -3.66
CA ARG A 154 -8.74 -3.77 -3.27
C ARG A 154 -9.60 -5.02 -3.40
N ALA A 155 -9.47 -5.76 -4.51
CA ALA A 155 -10.17 -7.03 -4.73
C ALA A 155 -9.83 -8.04 -3.63
N GLN A 156 -8.54 -8.21 -3.32
CA GLN A 156 -8.10 -9.10 -2.24
C GLN A 156 -8.68 -8.69 -0.89
N ARG A 157 -8.64 -7.39 -0.53
CA ARG A 157 -9.22 -6.89 0.73
C ARG A 157 -10.74 -7.11 0.83
N ILE A 158 -11.48 -7.01 -0.29
CA ILE A 158 -12.90 -7.32 -0.35
C ILE A 158 -13.13 -8.82 -0.07
N GLN A 159 -12.37 -9.69 -0.71
CA GLN A 159 -12.48 -11.15 -0.56
C GLN A 159 -12.10 -11.60 0.86
N GLU A 160 -11.02 -11.08 1.44
CA GLU A 160 -10.62 -11.35 2.83
C GLU A 160 -11.72 -10.99 3.82
N LYS A 161 -12.37 -9.84 3.63
CA LYS A 161 -13.46 -9.42 4.49
C LYS A 161 -14.72 -10.29 4.33
N ALA A 162 -15.01 -10.74 3.13
CA ALA A 162 -16.10 -11.68 2.87
C ALA A 162 -15.80 -13.04 3.51
N ALA A 163 -14.59 -13.53 3.38
CA ALA A 163 -14.12 -14.77 3.99
C ALA A 163 -14.25 -14.75 5.53
N ASN A 164 -13.88 -13.64 6.18
CA ASN A 164 -13.94 -13.49 7.64
C ASN A 164 -15.38 -13.59 8.22
N VAL A 165 -16.41 -13.51 7.39
CA VAL A 165 -17.81 -13.72 7.80
C VAL A 165 -18.42 -14.99 7.22
N GLY A 166 -17.57 -15.91 6.76
CA GLY A 166 -17.98 -17.22 6.27
C GLY A 166 -18.40 -17.26 4.80
N PHE A 167 -18.22 -16.19 4.03
CA PHE A 167 -18.44 -16.19 2.58
C PHE A 167 -17.13 -16.50 1.86
N ASP A 168 -16.77 -17.79 1.85
CA ASP A 168 -15.53 -18.31 1.25
C ASP A 168 -15.73 -19.71 0.69
N TRP A 169 -14.79 -20.13 -0.14
CA TRP A 169 -14.71 -21.50 -0.65
C TRP A 169 -14.11 -22.43 0.41
N ASP A 170 -14.66 -23.65 0.52
CA ASP A 170 -14.12 -24.67 1.44
C ASP A 170 -12.83 -25.32 0.90
N LYS A 171 -12.68 -25.36 -0.43
CA LYS A 171 -11.60 -26.08 -1.09
C LYS A 171 -10.89 -25.19 -2.12
N LYS A 172 -9.58 -25.32 -2.15
CA LYS A 172 -8.71 -24.66 -3.11
C LYS A 172 -9.02 -25.05 -4.56
N GLU A 173 -9.39 -26.28 -4.78
CA GLU A 173 -9.75 -26.80 -6.10
C GLU A 173 -10.95 -26.06 -6.71
N ASP A 174 -11.93 -25.71 -5.87
CA ASP A 174 -13.12 -24.97 -6.31
C ASP A 174 -12.78 -23.53 -6.72
N VAL A 175 -11.78 -22.91 -6.05
CA VAL A 175 -11.26 -21.58 -6.42
C VAL A 175 -10.60 -21.63 -7.81
N TRP A 176 -9.78 -22.63 -8.07
CA TRP A 176 -9.14 -22.79 -9.38
C TRP A 176 -10.14 -23.16 -10.47
N ALA A 177 -11.16 -23.97 -10.16
CA ALA A 177 -12.26 -24.24 -11.09
C ALA A 177 -13.00 -22.96 -11.49
N LYS A 178 -13.19 -22.01 -10.54
CA LYS A 178 -13.77 -20.69 -10.86
C LYS A 178 -12.88 -19.83 -11.76
N VAL A 179 -11.56 -19.89 -11.58
CA VAL A 179 -10.62 -19.21 -12.48
C VAL A 179 -10.73 -19.75 -13.92
N GLU A 180 -10.86 -21.07 -14.09
CA GLU A 180 -11.04 -21.71 -15.41
C GLU A 180 -12.39 -21.35 -16.05
N GLU A 181 -13.44 -21.27 -15.24
CA GLU A 181 -14.77 -20.83 -15.65
C GLU A 181 -14.72 -19.40 -16.22
N GLU A 182 -14.23 -18.42 -15.45
CA GLU A 182 -14.13 -17.03 -15.86
C GLU A 182 -13.24 -16.84 -17.10
N PHE A 183 -12.14 -17.59 -17.17
CA PHE A 183 -11.31 -17.57 -18.37
C PHE A 183 -12.04 -18.10 -19.61
N THR A 184 -12.90 -19.09 -19.46
CA THR A 184 -13.69 -19.66 -20.53
C THR A 184 -14.76 -18.68 -21.01
N GLU A 185 -15.46 -18.02 -20.07
CA GLU A 185 -16.47 -16.99 -20.35
C GLU A 185 -15.86 -15.81 -21.09
N LEU A 186 -14.72 -15.31 -20.62
CA LEU A 186 -13.94 -14.28 -21.32
C LEU A 186 -13.63 -14.68 -22.78
N ARG A 187 -13.17 -15.91 -23.02
CA ARG A 187 -12.85 -16.38 -24.36
C ARG A 187 -14.07 -16.47 -25.27
N VAL A 188 -15.22 -16.85 -24.74
CA VAL A 188 -16.48 -16.89 -25.48
C VAL A 188 -16.88 -15.51 -25.94
N GLU A 189 -16.86 -14.51 -25.05
CA GLU A 189 -17.24 -13.15 -25.39
C GLU A 189 -16.26 -12.47 -26.37
N ILE A 190 -14.96 -12.74 -26.23
CA ILE A 190 -13.93 -12.30 -27.21
C ILE A 190 -14.23 -12.91 -28.59
N ALA A 191 -14.51 -14.21 -28.66
CA ALA A 191 -14.83 -14.89 -29.93
C ALA A 191 -16.14 -14.39 -30.58
N ALA A 192 -17.09 -13.96 -29.73
CA ALA A 192 -18.33 -13.32 -30.15
C ALA A 192 -18.18 -11.86 -30.60
N ASN A 193 -17.00 -11.27 -30.52
CA ASN A 193 -16.71 -9.86 -30.77
C ASN A 193 -17.64 -8.92 -29.95
N ASN A 194 -17.86 -9.24 -28.69
CA ASN A 194 -18.66 -8.47 -27.76
C ASN A 194 -17.76 -7.68 -26.79
N PRO A 195 -17.32 -6.45 -27.12
CA PRO A 195 -16.31 -5.73 -26.34
C PRO A 195 -16.75 -5.38 -24.93
N GLU A 196 -18.04 -5.05 -24.73
CA GLU A 196 -18.57 -4.68 -23.41
C GLU A 196 -18.54 -5.88 -22.47
N LYS A 197 -19.04 -7.03 -22.91
CA LYS A 197 -19.01 -8.25 -22.13
C LYS A 197 -17.61 -8.80 -21.97
N SER A 198 -16.76 -8.75 -23.01
CA SER A 198 -15.35 -9.13 -22.88
C SER A 198 -14.63 -8.34 -21.77
N LYS A 199 -14.99 -7.06 -21.59
CA LYS A 199 -14.43 -6.23 -20.51
C LYS A 199 -14.95 -6.65 -19.14
N GLU A 200 -16.24 -7.01 -19.03
CA GLU A 200 -16.85 -7.53 -17.81
C GLU A 200 -16.18 -8.83 -17.39
N GLU A 201 -16.16 -9.82 -18.27
CA GLU A 201 -15.54 -11.12 -18.03
C GLU A 201 -14.02 -11.02 -17.73
N PHE A 202 -13.33 -10.07 -18.36
CA PHE A 202 -11.93 -9.81 -18.00
C PHE A 202 -11.79 -9.35 -16.54
N GLY A 203 -12.72 -8.53 -16.07
CA GLY A 203 -12.77 -8.10 -14.68
C GLY A 203 -13.01 -9.27 -13.72
N ASP A 204 -13.96 -10.15 -14.05
CA ASP A 204 -14.32 -11.30 -13.25
C ASP A 204 -13.18 -12.34 -13.22
N PHE A 205 -12.54 -12.58 -14.35
CA PHE A 205 -11.33 -13.42 -14.44
C PHE A 205 -10.19 -12.87 -13.54
N MET A 206 -9.91 -11.56 -13.60
CA MET A 206 -8.90 -10.95 -12.73
C MET A 206 -9.27 -11.05 -11.26
N PHE A 207 -10.55 -10.89 -10.92
CA PHE A 207 -11.05 -11.02 -9.56
C PHE A 207 -10.92 -12.47 -9.04
N ALA A 208 -11.21 -13.46 -9.87
CA ALA A 208 -11.01 -14.88 -9.56
C ALA A 208 -9.52 -15.21 -9.36
N LEU A 209 -8.61 -14.67 -10.19
CA LEU A 209 -7.17 -14.82 -10.01
C LEU A 209 -6.67 -14.23 -8.69
N VAL A 210 -7.17 -13.06 -8.28
CA VAL A 210 -6.84 -12.49 -6.98
C VAL A 210 -7.30 -13.40 -5.84
N ASN A 211 -8.45 -14.04 -5.97
CA ASN A 211 -8.92 -15.01 -4.98
C ASN A 211 -8.01 -16.25 -4.93
N ALA A 212 -7.58 -16.75 -6.07
CA ALA A 212 -6.61 -17.85 -6.12
C ALA A 212 -5.28 -17.45 -5.43
N ALA A 213 -4.77 -16.24 -5.69
CA ALA A 213 -3.58 -15.73 -5.00
C ALA A 213 -3.75 -15.72 -3.47
N ARG A 214 -4.91 -15.30 -2.97
CA ARG A 214 -5.25 -15.33 -1.54
C ARG A 214 -5.20 -16.75 -0.96
N PHE A 215 -5.76 -17.74 -1.65
CA PHE A 215 -5.69 -19.16 -1.25
C PHE A 215 -4.26 -19.71 -1.30
N GLU A 216 -3.43 -19.23 -2.22
CA GLU A 216 -1.99 -19.55 -2.28
C GLU A 216 -1.15 -18.75 -1.28
N LYS A 217 -1.78 -17.90 -0.47
CA LYS A 217 -1.16 -17.09 0.60
C LYS A 217 -0.13 -16.07 0.13
N PHE A 218 -0.36 -15.45 -1.03
CA PHE A 218 0.41 -14.29 -1.47
C PHE A 218 -0.50 -13.14 -1.92
N ILE A 219 0.05 -11.94 -1.96
CA ILE A 219 -0.66 -10.75 -2.38
C ILE A 219 -0.53 -10.59 -3.90
N ALA A 220 -1.67 -10.55 -4.60
CA ALA A 220 -1.69 -10.48 -6.06
C ALA A 220 -1.04 -9.19 -6.58
N GLU A 221 -1.22 -8.06 -5.89
CA GLU A 221 -0.58 -6.78 -6.21
C GLU A 221 0.94 -6.91 -6.20
N ASP A 222 1.51 -7.47 -5.13
CA ASP A 222 2.97 -7.64 -4.98
C ASP A 222 3.54 -8.55 -6.07
N ALA A 223 2.82 -9.62 -6.42
CA ALA A 223 3.23 -10.54 -7.48
C ALA A 223 3.31 -9.86 -8.86
N VAL A 224 2.36 -8.95 -9.15
CA VAL A 224 2.38 -8.17 -10.39
C VAL A 224 3.47 -7.10 -10.34
N GLN A 225 3.67 -6.42 -9.21
CA GLN A 225 4.75 -5.46 -9.03
C GLN A 225 6.13 -6.09 -9.21
N ALA A 226 6.37 -7.27 -8.62
CA ALA A 226 7.61 -8.01 -8.83
C ALA A 226 7.82 -8.37 -10.31
N THR A 227 6.74 -8.62 -11.06
CA THR A 227 6.81 -8.87 -12.51
C THR A 227 7.12 -7.58 -13.28
N ASN A 228 6.53 -6.45 -12.90
CA ASN A 228 6.83 -5.13 -13.46
C ASN A 228 8.32 -4.79 -13.28
N GLN A 229 8.88 -5.01 -12.10
CA GLN A 229 10.30 -4.77 -11.82
C GLN A 229 11.21 -5.66 -12.70
N LYS A 230 10.88 -6.97 -12.81
CA LYS A 230 11.62 -7.88 -13.70
C LYS A 230 11.56 -7.41 -15.14
N PHE A 231 10.38 -7.01 -15.60
CA PHE A 231 10.21 -6.49 -16.97
C PHE A 231 11.05 -5.23 -17.17
N THR A 232 10.96 -4.27 -16.26
CA THR A 232 11.71 -3.01 -16.34
C THR A 232 13.22 -3.25 -16.39
N LYS A 233 13.77 -4.09 -15.50
CA LYS A 233 15.21 -4.43 -15.49
C LYS A 233 15.67 -5.04 -16.82
N ARG A 234 14.90 -5.99 -17.36
CA ARG A 234 15.25 -6.64 -18.62
C ARG A 234 15.13 -5.69 -19.80
N PHE A 235 14.13 -4.82 -19.78
CA PHE A 235 13.96 -3.81 -20.82
C PHE A 235 15.10 -2.78 -20.81
N GLN A 236 15.49 -2.30 -19.63
CA GLN A 236 16.66 -1.44 -19.47
C GLN A 236 17.96 -2.11 -19.95
N TYR A 237 18.10 -3.42 -19.76
CA TYR A 237 19.23 -4.16 -20.31
C TYR A 237 19.23 -4.15 -21.84
N ILE A 238 18.06 -4.26 -22.50
CA ILE A 238 17.99 -4.11 -23.97
C ILE A 238 18.38 -2.69 -24.38
N GLU A 239 17.89 -1.66 -23.69
CA GLU A 239 18.25 -0.26 -23.97
C GLU A 239 19.75 -0.04 -23.85
N GLN A 240 20.38 -0.57 -22.81
CA GLN A 240 21.82 -0.51 -22.61
C GLN A 240 22.55 -1.19 -23.76
N LYS A 241 22.17 -2.40 -24.15
CA LYS A 241 22.78 -3.14 -25.28
C LYS A 241 22.63 -2.44 -26.62
N ALA A 242 21.47 -1.85 -26.86
CA ALA A 242 21.25 -1.04 -28.06
C ALA A 242 22.20 0.17 -28.09
N SER A 243 22.34 0.87 -26.95
CA SER A 243 23.24 2.02 -26.80
C SER A 243 24.70 1.63 -26.99
N GLU A 244 25.15 0.51 -26.40
CA GLU A 244 26.51 -0.03 -26.58
C GLU A 244 26.83 -0.33 -28.06
N GLN A 245 25.82 -0.71 -28.85
CA GLN A 245 25.93 -0.96 -30.30
C GLN A 245 25.75 0.31 -31.16
N GLY A 246 25.53 1.47 -30.54
CA GLY A 246 25.25 2.72 -31.25
C GLY A 246 23.91 2.71 -32.04
N ARG A 247 23.00 1.83 -31.67
CA ARG A 247 21.69 1.65 -32.31
C ARG A 247 20.57 2.27 -31.46
N ARG A 248 19.52 2.75 -32.11
CA ARG A 248 18.28 3.14 -31.42
C ARG A 248 17.38 1.90 -31.32
N MET A 249 16.59 1.82 -30.26
CA MET A 249 15.61 0.74 -30.06
C MET A 249 14.70 0.53 -31.28
N ASN A 250 14.25 1.64 -31.89
CA ASN A 250 13.38 1.61 -33.07
C ASN A 250 14.05 1.03 -34.36
N ASP A 251 15.37 0.88 -34.34
CA ASP A 251 16.13 0.30 -35.43
C ASP A 251 16.39 -1.21 -35.22
N MET A 252 15.84 -1.77 -34.13
CA MET A 252 15.96 -3.19 -33.81
C MET A 252 14.66 -3.93 -34.12
N THR A 253 14.79 -5.15 -34.57
CA THR A 253 13.66 -6.06 -34.73
C THR A 253 13.24 -6.67 -33.38
N LEU A 254 12.01 -7.13 -33.31
CA LEU A 254 11.52 -7.85 -32.11
C LEU A 254 12.40 -9.07 -31.81
N ALA A 255 12.85 -9.79 -32.82
CA ALA A 255 13.70 -10.97 -32.62
C ALA A 255 15.06 -10.64 -31.99
N GLU A 256 15.71 -9.55 -32.45
CA GLU A 256 16.97 -9.06 -31.84
C GLU A 256 16.76 -8.63 -30.37
N MET A 257 15.65 -7.94 -30.09
CA MET A 257 15.30 -7.55 -28.70
C MET A 257 15.01 -8.77 -27.83
N ASP A 258 14.36 -9.80 -28.35
CA ASP A 258 14.03 -11.03 -27.63
C ASP A 258 15.29 -11.86 -27.31
N GLU A 259 16.29 -11.87 -28.20
CA GLU A 259 17.58 -12.48 -27.90
C GLU A 259 18.26 -11.82 -26.71
N ILE A 260 18.31 -10.49 -26.66
CA ILE A 260 18.88 -9.72 -25.54
C ILE A 260 18.05 -9.91 -24.28
N TRP A 261 16.73 -9.92 -24.38
CA TRP A 261 15.83 -10.25 -23.28
C TRP A 261 16.13 -11.61 -22.65
N ASN A 262 16.34 -12.62 -23.49
CA ASN A 262 16.69 -13.96 -23.04
C ASN A 262 18.10 -14.04 -22.44
N GLU A 263 19.03 -13.17 -22.88
CA GLU A 263 20.34 -13.00 -22.21
C GLU A 263 20.14 -12.42 -20.81
N ALA A 264 19.40 -11.31 -20.66
CA ALA A 264 19.09 -10.70 -19.37
C ALA A 264 18.47 -11.72 -18.40
N LYS A 265 17.53 -12.54 -18.87
CA LYS A 265 16.89 -13.60 -18.08
C LYS A 265 17.84 -14.68 -17.58
N LYS A 266 18.96 -14.92 -18.29
CA LYS A 266 19.99 -15.87 -17.84
C LYS A 266 20.90 -15.28 -16.78
N LEU A 267 21.12 -13.95 -16.80
CA LEU A 267 21.95 -13.25 -15.82
C LEU A 267 21.29 -13.12 -14.44
N GLU A 268 19.95 -13.26 -14.38
CA GLU A 268 19.19 -13.23 -13.13
C GLU A 268 19.14 -14.59 -12.38
N ARG A 269 19.69 -15.65 -12.96
CA ARG A 269 19.75 -17.01 -12.40
C ARG A 269 21.11 -17.28 -11.74
#